data_02ef28633f11621630c5a27861b3f24b
#
_entry.id   02ef28633f11621630c5a27861b3f24b
#
_cell.length_a   1.000
_cell.length_b   1.000
_cell.length_c   1.000
_cell.angle_alpha   90.00
_cell.angle_beta   90.00
_cell.angle_gamma   90.00
#
_symmetry.space_group_name_H-M   'P 1'
#
loop_
_entity.id
_entity.type
_entity.pdbx_description
1 polymer ?
#
loop_
_entity_poly.entity_id
_entity_poly.type
_entity_poly.pdbx_seq_one_letter_code
_entity_poly.pdbx_strand_id
1 'polypeptide(L)'
;MTIKFPPRSDWRHFNFAERMFLPDLNEVFGGRGIGLYALAFLLLLCGLSVLHTFLVRKSAHHIPGPLLARWTNLWLAYHAYRGRRYKAVHAAHQRYGVMVRIGPNHISVASPEALSVIYGQGPRAPAKSPFYDSFVCNGKPSIFSTRDRQDHSTKRRVVSHAFSSSALQEFIPLIHSTIGDFTQRLDEFCLKGEYFDVLLWFNYLAFDVLSDLAFGERIGMLKQGSDLVEIQRAGESSVHENAIALVDEREHLAAIVGIHPFLQVVVNSLPFLSGNKATSGLEELGRRQLIAARGYDVRSPNADEVAELTAEAVTLLIAGSDTTSNSMAVTLHFIATNPRVYTKLMGLLLEASSGQNEMSYEQAKDVPYLQATINEGLRLHSTTAIGLHRSAPPGGLVCCGHFFPEGTELSVPAWTIGHDTELWGDPDVFRPERWLEGKESRQYLLAFGKGPRACIGQNLAYIEMISVLATILLRYKVEVRSQELQTTEGFMHKPLDCWIKLSRR
;
A
#
# COMPACT_ATOMS: atom_id res chain seq x y z
N MET A 1 -10.47 0.24 28.82
CA MET A 1 -10.18 1.67 28.50
C MET A 1 -10.11 1.78 27.00
N THR A 2 -11.17 2.29 26.37
CA THR A 2 -11.27 2.38 24.91
C THR A 2 -10.50 3.62 24.48
N ILE A 3 -9.38 3.43 23.78
CA ILE A 3 -8.64 4.56 23.20
C ILE A 3 -9.43 5.02 21.98
N LYS A 4 -10.15 6.14 22.14
CA LYS A 4 -10.78 6.81 20.99
C LYS A 4 -9.68 7.52 20.20
N PHE A 5 -9.47 7.09 18.97
CA PHE A 5 -8.63 7.83 18.04
C PHE A 5 -9.29 9.18 17.72
N PRO A 6 -8.51 10.27 17.68
CA PRO A 6 -9.03 11.54 17.24
C PRO A 6 -9.37 11.47 15.74
N PRO A 7 -10.31 12.28 15.25
CA PRO A 7 -10.55 12.41 13.82
C PRO A 7 -9.25 12.73 13.07
N ARG A 8 -9.12 12.30 11.84
CA ARG A 8 -7.91 12.51 10.99
C ARG A 8 -7.41 13.96 10.97
N SER A 9 -8.30 14.95 11.18
CA SER A 9 -7.95 16.35 11.33
C SER A 9 -6.95 16.63 12.45
N ASP A 10 -6.93 15.81 13.49
CA ASP A 10 -6.09 15.97 14.68
C ASP A 10 -4.74 15.22 14.57
N TRP A 11 -4.56 14.45 13.49
CA TRP A 11 -3.33 13.70 13.25
C TRP A 11 -2.11 14.59 12.95
N ARG A 12 -2.30 15.89 12.68
CA ARG A 12 -1.20 16.86 12.54
C ARG A 12 -0.33 16.98 13.79
N HIS A 13 -0.91 16.71 14.95
CA HIS A 13 -0.25 16.69 16.27
C HIS A 13 -0.14 15.28 16.85
N PHE A 14 -0.61 14.29 16.08
CA PHE A 14 -0.60 12.92 16.53
C PHE A 14 0.81 12.36 16.36
N ASN A 15 1.56 12.40 17.47
CA ASN A 15 2.80 11.68 17.55
C ASN A 15 2.46 10.20 17.66
N PHE A 16 2.35 9.54 16.50
CA PHE A 16 2.09 8.10 16.37
C PHE A 16 3.02 7.29 17.29
N ALA A 17 4.23 7.82 17.53
CA ALA A 17 5.23 7.24 18.39
C ALA A 17 4.84 7.18 19.87
N GLU A 18 4.10 8.17 20.41
CA GLU A 18 3.85 8.27 21.83
C GLU A 18 2.69 7.40 22.33
N ARG A 19 1.74 7.02 21.47
CA ARG A 19 0.55 6.27 21.91
C ARG A 19 0.49 4.81 21.48
N MET A 20 1.30 4.38 20.52
CA MET A 20 1.16 3.02 19.95
C MET A 20 1.96 1.93 20.67
N PHE A 21 2.96 2.25 21.47
CA PHE A 21 3.87 1.23 22.00
C PHE A 21 4.04 1.16 23.52
N LEU A 22 3.49 2.09 24.26
CA LEU A 22 3.64 2.04 25.72
C LEU A 22 2.26 2.21 26.39
N PRO A 23 1.55 1.13 26.71
CA PRO A 23 0.82 1.15 27.97
C PRO A 23 1.86 1.53 29.03
N ASP A 24 1.49 2.35 29.99
CA ASP A 24 2.41 2.76 31.04
C ASP A 24 3.13 1.51 31.57
N LEU A 25 4.42 1.36 31.23
CA LEU A 25 5.21 0.17 31.55
C LEU A 25 5.19 -0.09 33.05
N ASN A 26 4.87 0.93 33.85
CA ASN A 26 4.66 0.81 35.29
C ASN A 26 3.34 0.09 35.65
N GLU A 27 2.28 0.21 34.83
CA GLU A 27 1.02 -0.53 35.06
C GLU A 27 1.10 -1.99 34.59
N VAL A 28 1.86 -2.28 33.54
CA VAL A 28 2.01 -3.65 32.99
C VAL A 28 3.07 -4.45 33.75
N PHE A 29 4.11 -3.79 34.29
CA PHE A 29 5.27 -4.45 34.89
C PHE A 29 5.52 -3.98 36.32
N GLY A 30 4.53 -3.93 37.16
CA GLY A 30 4.55 -3.59 38.58
C GLY A 30 5.88 -3.74 39.35
N GLY A 31 6.91 -2.96 39.00
CA GLY A 31 8.15 -2.90 39.75
C GLY A 31 9.41 -2.61 38.94
N ARG A 32 10.27 -1.76 39.47
CA ARG A 32 11.58 -1.37 38.89
C ARG A 32 12.49 -2.54 38.48
N GLY A 33 12.31 -3.72 39.03
CA GLY A 33 13.08 -4.93 38.70
C GLY A 33 12.74 -5.53 37.34
N ILE A 34 11.47 -5.62 36.98
CA ILE A 34 11.03 -6.28 35.75
C ILE A 34 11.44 -5.47 34.51
N GLY A 35 11.40 -4.14 34.60
CA GLY A 35 11.91 -3.27 33.50
C GLY A 35 13.39 -3.47 33.20
N LEU A 36 14.20 -3.70 34.26
CA LEU A 36 15.63 -3.98 34.10
C LEU A 36 15.89 -5.35 33.45
N TYR A 37 15.12 -6.38 33.80
CA TYR A 37 15.20 -7.70 33.17
C TYR A 37 14.74 -7.68 31.73
N ALA A 38 13.67 -6.95 31.39
CA ALA A 38 13.20 -6.76 30.03
C ALA A 38 14.26 -6.03 29.18
N LEU A 39 14.89 -4.99 29.70
CA LEU A 39 15.98 -4.28 29.04
C LEU A 39 17.21 -5.19 28.85
N ALA A 40 17.61 -5.94 29.87
CA ALA A 40 18.72 -6.88 29.79
C ALA A 40 18.45 -8.00 28.79
N PHE A 41 17.22 -8.51 28.72
CA PHE A 41 16.79 -9.49 27.73
C PHE A 41 16.82 -8.94 26.31
N LEU A 42 16.34 -7.70 26.09
CA LEU A 42 16.43 -7.03 24.79
C LEU A 42 17.89 -6.81 24.36
N LEU A 43 18.75 -6.38 25.27
CA LEU A 43 20.18 -6.22 24.99
C LEU A 43 20.85 -7.56 24.67
N LEU A 44 20.49 -8.64 25.36
CA LEU A 44 20.95 -9.98 25.06
C LEU A 44 20.50 -10.44 23.66
N LEU A 45 19.22 -10.24 23.32
CA LEU A 45 18.70 -10.57 21.97
C LEU A 45 19.41 -9.77 20.88
N CYS A 46 19.64 -8.48 21.11
CA CYS A 46 20.43 -7.65 20.19
C CYS A 46 21.86 -8.17 20.05
N GLY A 47 22.51 -8.51 21.16
CA GLY A 47 23.86 -9.08 21.18
C GLY A 47 23.94 -10.42 20.40
N LEU A 48 22.99 -11.32 20.64
CA LEU A 48 22.89 -12.59 19.94
C LEU A 48 22.62 -12.40 18.44
N SER A 49 21.77 -11.44 18.06
CA SER A 49 21.52 -11.10 16.65
C SER A 49 22.78 -10.58 15.95
N VAL A 50 23.53 -9.69 16.61
CA VAL A 50 24.82 -9.17 16.11
C VAL A 50 25.82 -10.32 15.96
N LEU A 51 25.95 -11.17 16.99
CA LEU A 51 26.86 -12.32 16.97
C LEU A 51 26.50 -13.32 15.85
N HIS A 52 25.22 -13.65 15.73
CA HIS A 52 24.72 -14.49 14.64
C HIS A 52 25.06 -13.89 13.26
N THR A 53 24.83 -12.59 13.09
CA THR A 53 25.16 -11.87 11.84
C THR A 53 26.65 -11.93 11.55
N PHE A 54 27.49 -11.74 12.56
CA PHE A 54 28.93 -11.80 12.43
C PHE A 54 29.46 -13.20 12.05
N LEU A 55 28.89 -14.24 12.66
CA LEU A 55 29.35 -15.63 12.44
C LEU A 55 28.85 -16.23 11.12
N VAL A 56 27.61 -15.91 10.72
CA VAL A 56 26.93 -16.64 9.63
C VAL A 56 26.99 -15.88 8.30
N ARG A 57 27.14 -14.54 8.28
CA ARG A 57 26.89 -13.74 7.08
C ARG A 57 28.07 -12.91 6.58
N LYS A 58 29.18 -13.58 6.28
CA LYS A 58 30.42 -12.93 5.81
C LYS A 58 30.35 -12.35 4.39
N SER A 59 29.43 -12.77 3.53
CA SER A 59 29.56 -12.66 2.07
C SER A 59 29.20 -11.31 1.43
N ALA A 60 28.56 -10.38 2.15
CA ALA A 60 28.17 -9.10 1.56
C ALA A 60 28.69 -7.88 2.34
N HIS A 61 29.76 -8.05 3.14
CA HIS A 61 30.33 -6.98 3.96
C HIS A 61 30.92 -5.82 3.15
N HIS A 62 31.25 -6.04 1.89
CA HIS A 62 31.80 -5.04 0.97
C HIS A 62 30.75 -4.01 0.50
N ILE A 63 29.43 -4.32 0.57
CA ILE A 63 28.39 -3.41 0.14
C ILE A 63 28.20 -2.31 1.19
N PRO A 64 28.32 -1.02 0.78
CA PRO A 64 28.22 0.12 1.69
C PRO A 64 26.78 0.30 2.22
N GLY A 65 26.65 1.04 3.31
CA GLY A 65 25.37 1.39 3.90
C GLY A 65 25.51 1.97 5.30
N PRO A 66 24.39 2.36 5.94
CA PRO A 66 24.40 2.87 7.31
C PRO A 66 25.06 1.88 8.27
N LEU A 67 25.87 2.37 9.21
CA LEU A 67 26.62 1.50 10.13
C LEU A 67 25.75 0.53 10.91
N LEU A 68 24.61 1.01 11.45
CA LEU A 68 23.66 0.16 12.17
C LEU A 68 23.07 -0.93 11.29
N ALA A 69 22.83 -0.64 10.01
CA ALA A 69 22.26 -1.62 9.07
C ALA A 69 23.20 -2.79 8.77
N ARG A 70 24.51 -2.66 9.05
CA ARG A 70 25.47 -3.75 8.91
C ARG A 70 25.25 -4.86 9.93
N TRP A 71 24.77 -4.51 11.13
CA TRP A 71 24.76 -5.41 12.28
C TRP A 71 23.35 -5.74 12.77
N THR A 72 22.40 -4.81 12.56
CA THR A 72 21.03 -4.93 13.06
C THR A 72 20.03 -4.37 12.05
N ASN A 73 18.77 -4.81 12.15
CA ASN A 73 17.67 -4.20 11.39
C ASN A 73 17.12 -2.92 12.05
N LEU A 74 17.70 -2.47 13.18
CA LEU A 74 17.17 -1.34 13.95
C LEU A 74 17.11 -0.05 13.13
N TRP A 75 18.08 0.18 12.23
CA TRP A 75 18.05 1.34 11.35
C TRP A 75 16.80 1.33 10.46
N LEU A 76 16.53 0.21 9.80
CA LEU A 76 15.36 0.09 8.92
C LEU A 76 14.05 0.12 9.69
N ALA A 77 13.98 -0.59 10.84
CA ALA A 77 12.82 -0.61 11.73
C ALA A 77 12.50 0.77 12.30
N TYR A 78 13.52 1.55 12.71
CA TYR A 78 13.33 2.93 13.17
C TYR A 78 12.70 3.81 12.11
N HIS A 79 13.18 3.75 10.86
CA HIS A 79 12.62 4.55 9.78
C HIS A 79 11.23 4.06 9.34
N ALA A 80 10.95 2.75 9.42
CA ALA A 80 9.61 2.21 9.22
C ALA A 80 8.63 2.70 10.31
N TYR A 81 9.04 2.64 11.57
CA TYR A 81 8.27 3.16 12.70
C TYR A 81 7.95 4.67 12.55
N ARG A 82 8.92 5.46 12.05
CA ARG A 82 8.74 6.89 11.79
C ARG A 82 7.95 7.20 10.51
N GLY A 83 7.46 6.19 9.78
CA GLY A 83 6.73 6.36 8.52
C GLY A 83 7.52 7.04 7.41
N ARG A 84 8.86 6.90 7.40
CA ARG A 84 9.77 7.60 6.48
C ARG A 84 10.87 6.70 5.90
N ARG A 85 10.64 5.38 5.88
CA ARG A 85 11.62 4.41 5.40
C ARG A 85 12.04 4.68 3.95
N TYR A 86 11.09 5.01 3.07
CA TYR A 86 11.36 5.31 1.66
C TYR A 86 12.34 6.48 1.47
N LYS A 87 12.17 7.57 2.25
CA LYS A 87 13.10 8.73 2.23
C LYS A 87 14.48 8.34 2.73
N ALA A 88 14.55 7.57 3.81
CA ALA A 88 15.81 7.13 4.38
C ALA A 88 16.59 6.21 3.43
N VAL A 89 15.90 5.28 2.76
CA VAL A 89 16.50 4.38 1.76
C VAL A 89 16.95 5.19 0.54
N HIS A 90 16.16 6.14 0.06
CA HIS A 90 16.56 7.03 -1.04
C HIS A 90 17.81 7.85 -0.71
N ALA A 91 17.84 8.50 0.45
CA ALA A 91 19.01 9.25 0.92
C ALA A 91 20.25 8.34 1.09
N ALA A 92 20.06 7.08 1.48
CA ALA A 92 21.15 6.12 1.53
C ALA A 92 21.68 5.80 0.12
N HIS A 93 20.82 5.64 -0.89
CA HIS A 93 21.24 5.46 -2.28
C HIS A 93 21.99 6.70 -2.83
N GLN A 94 21.52 7.90 -2.52
CA GLN A 94 22.22 9.14 -2.90
C GLN A 94 23.64 9.20 -2.31
N ARG A 95 23.82 8.68 -1.09
CA ARG A 95 25.11 8.71 -0.38
C ARG A 95 26.04 7.56 -0.75
N TYR A 96 25.50 6.35 -0.92
CA TYR A 96 26.30 5.12 -1.03
C TYR A 96 26.28 4.50 -2.42
N GLY A 97 25.43 5.00 -3.33
CA GLY A 97 25.34 4.55 -4.73
C GLY A 97 24.23 3.51 -4.97
N VAL A 98 24.37 2.81 -6.08
CA VAL A 98 23.33 1.91 -6.62
C VAL A 98 22.97 0.76 -5.69
N MET A 99 23.94 0.22 -4.96
CA MET A 99 23.74 -0.88 -4.00
C MET A 99 23.94 -0.41 -2.58
N VAL A 100 22.94 -0.59 -1.75
CA VAL A 100 22.98 -0.15 -0.35
C VAL A 100 22.54 -1.28 0.55
N ARG A 101 23.35 -1.58 1.57
CA ARG A 101 22.96 -2.45 2.66
C ARG A 101 22.03 -1.70 3.60
N ILE A 102 20.77 -2.11 3.67
CA ILE A 102 19.75 -1.51 4.53
C ILE A 102 19.38 -2.39 5.74
N GLY A 103 19.93 -3.59 5.81
CA GLY A 103 19.82 -4.54 6.92
C GLY A 103 20.95 -5.57 6.85
N PRO A 104 21.20 -6.37 7.93
CA PRO A 104 22.28 -7.34 7.97
C PRO A 104 22.27 -8.32 6.79
N ASN A 105 21.06 -8.66 6.33
CA ASN A 105 20.82 -9.57 5.19
C ASN A 105 20.02 -8.91 4.06
N HIS A 106 19.83 -7.60 4.08
CA HIS A 106 18.98 -6.93 3.11
C HIS A 106 19.77 -5.88 2.32
N ILE A 107 19.83 -6.08 1.00
CA ILE A 107 20.46 -5.17 0.06
C ILE A 107 19.38 -4.53 -0.82
N SER A 108 19.34 -3.22 -0.81
CA SER A 108 18.53 -2.41 -1.74
C SER A 108 19.37 -2.12 -2.99
N VAL A 109 18.80 -2.35 -4.17
CA VAL A 109 19.47 -2.20 -5.46
C VAL A 109 18.69 -1.22 -6.33
N ALA A 110 19.15 0.02 -6.44
CA ALA A 110 18.50 1.06 -7.25
C ALA A 110 19.05 1.03 -8.69
N SER A 111 18.74 -0.03 -9.42
CA SER A 111 19.14 -0.20 -10.83
C SER A 111 17.98 -0.77 -11.65
N PRO A 112 17.73 -0.21 -12.85
CA PRO A 112 16.79 -0.79 -13.79
C PRO A 112 17.12 -2.24 -14.20
N GLU A 113 18.40 -2.56 -14.32
CA GLU A 113 18.90 -3.90 -14.63
C GLU A 113 18.44 -4.93 -13.56
N ALA A 114 18.44 -4.52 -12.29
CA ALA A 114 18.02 -5.37 -11.18
C ALA A 114 16.53 -5.79 -11.25
N LEU A 115 15.69 -5.05 -11.98
CA LEU A 115 14.26 -5.34 -12.08
C LEU A 115 13.99 -6.71 -12.71
N SER A 116 14.68 -7.02 -13.81
CA SER A 116 14.54 -8.31 -14.50
C SER A 116 15.10 -9.47 -13.68
N VAL A 117 16.15 -9.21 -12.90
CA VAL A 117 16.82 -10.21 -12.07
C VAL A 117 16.04 -10.50 -10.79
N ILE A 118 15.62 -9.46 -10.08
CA ILE A 118 14.97 -9.60 -8.75
C ILE A 118 13.48 -9.93 -8.89
N TYR A 119 12.79 -9.36 -9.89
CA TYR A 119 11.35 -9.56 -10.10
C TYR A 119 11.00 -10.38 -11.35
N GLY A 120 12.00 -10.90 -12.04
CA GLY A 120 11.84 -11.67 -13.26
C GLY A 120 11.14 -13.01 -13.09
N GLN A 121 11.03 -13.73 -14.20
CA GLN A 121 10.44 -15.07 -14.29
C GLN A 121 11.52 -16.14 -14.40
N GLY A 122 11.14 -17.37 -14.15
CA GLY A 122 11.98 -18.54 -14.37
C GLY A 122 12.16 -19.41 -13.12
N PRO A 123 12.73 -20.60 -13.27
CA PRO A 123 12.85 -21.58 -12.17
C PRO A 123 13.76 -21.07 -11.03
N ARG A 124 14.73 -20.22 -11.35
CA ARG A 124 15.65 -19.61 -10.37
C ARG A 124 15.29 -18.17 -9.99
N ALA A 125 14.11 -17.67 -10.36
CA ALA A 125 13.70 -16.32 -9.95
C ALA A 125 13.56 -16.23 -8.42
N PRO A 126 13.92 -15.09 -7.80
CA PRO A 126 13.80 -14.91 -6.36
C PRO A 126 12.37 -15.07 -5.84
N ALA A 127 12.19 -15.79 -4.73
CA ALA A 127 10.90 -15.92 -4.06
C ALA A 127 10.62 -14.73 -3.15
N LYS A 128 9.39 -14.57 -2.70
CA LYS A 128 9.07 -13.62 -1.62
C LYS A 128 9.86 -13.98 -0.36
N SER A 129 10.37 -12.97 0.35
CA SER A 129 11.14 -13.17 1.58
C SER A 129 10.21 -13.40 2.78
N PRO A 130 10.75 -13.79 3.95
CA PRO A 130 9.99 -13.91 5.20
C PRO A 130 9.28 -12.63 5.65
N PHE A 131 9.64 -11.47 5.12
CA PHE A 131 8.93 -10.22 5.35
C PHE A 131 7.41 -10.35 5.15
N TYR A 132 6.99 -11.14 4.17
CA TYR A 132 5.57 -11.31 3.84
C TYR A 132 4.78 -12.17 4.83
N ASP A 133 5.45 -12.87 5.74
CA ASP A 133 4.78 -13.65 6.78
C ASP A 133 4.03 -12.74 7.77
N SER A 134 4.44 -11.45 7.88
CA SER A 134 3.73 -10.44 8.68
C SER A 134 2.34 -10.05 8.12
N PHE A 135 2.05 -10.42 6.89
CA PHE A 135 0.76 -10.17 6.23
C PHE A 135 -0.16 -11.39 6.22
N VAL A 136 0.24 -12.49 6.83
CA VAL A 136 -0.60 -13.67 7.00
C VAL A 136 -1.79 -13.30 7.89
N CYS A 137 -2.99 -13.69 7.47
CA CYS A 137 -4.24 -13.40 8.13
C CYS A 137 -4.92 -14.70 8.51
N ASN A 138 -5.50 -14.78 9.71
CA ASN A 138 -6.18 -15.97 10.20
C ASN A 138 -5.35 -17.28 10.09
N GLY A 139 -4.02 -17.16 10.23
CA GLY A 139 -3.09 -18.29 10.07
C GLY A 139 -2.94 -18.82 8.64
N LYS A 140 -3.59 -18.21 7.65
CA LYS A 140 -3.54 -18.62 6.24
C LYS A 140 -2.88 -17.55 5.36
N PRO A 141 -1.95 -17.95 4.48
CA PRO A 141 -1.38 -17.03 3.50
C PRO A 141 -2.37 -16.76 2.37
N SER A 142 -2.54 -15.48 2.01
CA SER A 142 -3.31 -15.04 0.84
C SER A 142 -2.45 -15.03 -0.43
N ILE A 143 -3.06 -14.73 -1.58
CA ILE A 143 -2.35 -14.49 -2.85
C ILE A 143 -1.22 -13.46 -2.70
N PHE A 144 -1.40 -12.48 -1.81
CA PHE A 144 -0.39 -11.46 -1.52
C PHE A 144 0.71 -11.99 -0.61
N SER A 145 0.39 -12.66 0.50
CA SER A 145 1.38 -13.04 1.51
C SER A 145 2.08 -14.36 1.22
N THR A 146 1.49 -15.27 0.45
CA THR A 146 2.12 -16.58 0.17
C THR A 146 3.49 -16.45 -0.50
N ARG A 147 4.48 -17.12 0.09
CA ARG A 147 5.85 -17.20 -0.44
C ARG A 147 6.03 -18.39 -1.38
N ASP A 148 5.22 -19.42 -1.21
CA ASP A 148 5.25 -20.58 -2.07
C ASP A 148 4.82 -20.23 -3.50
N ARG A 149 5.53 -20.75 -4.49
CA ARG A 149 5.28 -20.44 -5.90
C ARG A 149 4.10 -21.20 -6.46
N GLN A 150 3.94 -22.43 -6.04
CA GLN A 150 2.87 -23.29 -6.55
C GLN A 150 1.53 -22.85 -5.97
N ASP A 151 1.48 -22.57 -4.66
CA ASP A 151 0.31 -22.01 -4.00
C ASP A 151 -0.09 -20.67 -4.63
N HIS A 152 0.86 -19.75 -4.80
CA HIS A 152 0.58 -18.50 -5.50
C HIS A 152 0.06 -18.71 -6.92
N SER A 153 0.66 -19.61 -7.69
CA SER A 153 0.23 -19.86 -9.06
C SER A 153 -1.20 -20.39 -9.11
N THR A 154 -1.56 -21.24 -8.15
CA THR A 154 -2.92 -21.78 -8.01
C THR A 154 -3.90 -20.67 -7.64
N LYS A 155 -3.64 -19.90 -6.59
CA LYS A 155 -4.48 -18.75 -6.17
C LYS A 155 -4.63 -17.72 -7.29
N ARG A 156 -3.50 -17.35 -7.94
CA ARG A 156 -3.52 -16.39 -9.03
C ARG A 156 -4.34 -16.85 -10.23
N ARG A 157 -4.26 -18.13 -10.60
CA ARG A 157 -5.05 -18.69 -11.71
C ARG A 157 -6.55 -18.57 -11.44
N VAL A 158 -6.99 -18.83 -10.22
CA VAL A 158 -8.41 -18.69 -9.83
C VAL A 158 -8.87 -17.25 -9.93
N VAL A 159 -8.10 -16.33 -9.34
CA VAL A 159 -8.50 -14.93 -9.22
C VAL A 159 -8.32 -14.16 -10.53
N SER A 160 -7.30 -14.48 -11.35
CA SER A 160 -6.95 -13.72 -12.56
C SER A 160 -8.07 -13.63 -13.59
N HIS A 161 -8.99 -14.60 -13.62
CA HIS A 161 -10.12 -14.57 -14.52
C HIS A 161 -11.03 -13.35 -14.24
N ALA A 162 -11.33 -13.09 -12.98
CA ALA A 162 -12.17 -11.96 -12.56
C ALA A 162 -11.51 -10.59 -12.84
N PHE A 163 -10.17 -10.52 -12.90
CA PHE A 163 -9.41 -9.30 -13.21
C PHE A 163 -8.96 -9.22 -14.67
N SER A 164 -9.46 -10.09 -15.53
CA SER A 164 -9.22 -9.99 -16.98
C SER A 164 -9.91 -8.76 -17.56
N SER A 165 -9.37 -8.21 -18.66
CA SER A 165 -9.98 -7.04 -19.32
C SER A 165 -11.41 -7.31 -19.77
N SER A 166 -11.74 -8.55 -20.20
CA SER A 166 -13.09 -8.91 -20.62
C SER A 166 -14.07 -8.97 -19.43
N ALA A 167 -13.68 -9.58 -18.30
CA ALA A 167 -14.52 -9.62 -17.10
C ALA A 167 -14.75 -8.23 -16.52
N LEU A 168 -13.70 -7.39 -16.50
CA LEU A 168 -13.81 -6.01 -15.99
C LEU A 168 -14.73 -5.12 -16.84
N GLN A 169 -14.89 -5.40 -18.14
CA GLN A 169 -15.85 -4.70 -18.99
C GLN A 169 -17.29 -4.89 -18.50
N GLU A 170 -17.63 -6.08 -18.00
CA GLU A 170 -18.96 -6.37 -17.44
C GLU A 170 -19.21 -5.60 -16.13
N PHE A 171 -18.15 -5.22 -15.41
CA PHE A 171 -18.21 -4.47 -14.16
C PHE A 171 -18.23 -2.94 -14.32
N ILE A 172 -17.92 -2.43 -15.54
CA ILE A 172 -17.92 -0.96 -15.80
C ILE A 172 -19.24 -0.31 -15.39
N PRO A 173 -20.45 -0.83 -15.70
CA PRO A 173 -21.70 -0.22 -15.27
C PRO A 173 -21.85 -0.13 -13.76
N LEU A 174 -21.37 -1.15 -13.03
CA LEU A 174 -21.38 -1.18 -11.57
C LEU A 174 -20.46 -0.10 -10.97
N ILE A 175 -19.23 0.00 -11.50
CA ILE A 175 -18.27 1.05 -11.12
C ILE A 175 -18.85 2.43 -11.39
N HIS A 176 -19.46 2.65 -12.56
CA HIS A 176 -20.12 3.91 -12.89
C HIS A 176 -21.29 4.25 -11.97
N SER A 177 -22.08 3.26 -11.54
CA SER A 177 -23.15 3.45 -10.55
C SER A 177 -22.58 3.97 -9.22
N THR A 178 -21.48 3.38 -8.75
CA THR A 178 -20.82 3.81 -7.50
C THR A 178 -20.18 5.21 -7.64
N ILE A 179 -19.60 5.52 -8.82
CA ILE A 179 -19.11 6.87 -9.14
C ILE A 179 -20.27 7.88 -9.16
N GLY A 180 -21.47 7.48 -9.58
CA GLY A 180 -22.68 8.30 -9.50
C GLY A 180 -23.03 8.71 -8.07
N ASP A 181 -23.04 7.74 -7.13
CA ASP A 181 -23.26 8.01 -5.71
C ASP A 181 -22.17 8.92 -5.13
N PHE A 182 -20.92 8.67 -5.48
CA PHE A 182 -19.81 9.54 -5.10
C PHE A 182 -19.98 10.95 -5.63
N THR A 183 -20.40 11.11 -6.88
CA THR A 183 -20.64 12.43 -7.50
C THR A 183 -21.74 13.21 -6.78
N GLN A 184 -22.82 12.54 -6.33
CA GLN A 184 -23.85 13.18 -5.51
C GLN A 184 -23.27 13.79 -4.22
N ARG A 185 -22.34 13.08 -3.57
CA ARG A 185 -21.65 13.61 -2.38
C ARG A 185 -20.76 14.79 -2.72
N LEU A 186 -20.06 14.75 -3.86
CA LEU A 186 -19.27 15.89 -4.32
C LEU A 186 -20.15 17.13 -4.61
N ASP A 187 -21.35 16.94 -5.14
CA ASP A 187 -22.32 18.02 -5.37
C ASP A 187 -22.75 18.69 -4.06
N GLU A 188 -22.95 17.90 -2.98
CA GLU A 188 -23.26 18.45 -1.65
C GLU A 188 -22.11 19.33 -1.12
N PHE A 189 -20.85 18.89 -1.28
CA PHE A 189 -19.68 19.71 -0.91
C PHE A 189 -19.51 20.94 -1.77
N CYS A 190 -19.79 20.81 -3.06
CA CYS A 190 -19.77 21.94 -3.99
C CYS A 190 -20.78 23.02 -3.59
N LEU A 191 -22.01 22.63 -3.19
CA LEU A 191 -23.04 23.55 -2.72
C LEU A 191 -22.67 24.26 -1.40
N LYS A 192 -22.00 23.54 -0.48
CA LYS A 192 -21.51 24.12 0.79
C LYS A 192 -20.37 25.10 0.58
N GLY A 193 -19.58 24.93 -0.48
CA GLY A 193 -18.41 25.76 -0.78
C GLY A 193 -17.29 25.66 0.26
N GLU A 194 -17.19 24.56 0.96
CA GLU A 194 -16.21 24.29 2.01
C GLU A 194 -15.10 23.35 1.55
N TYR A 195 -13.94 23.40 2.21
CA TYR A 195 -12.91 22.40 2.02
C TYR A 195 -13.29 21.11 2.72
N PHE A 196 -13.05 19.98 2.03
CA PHE A 196 -13.21 18.63 2.57
C PHE A 196 -12.03 17.76 2.19
N ASP A 197 -11.80 16.69 2.95
CA ASP A 197 -10.73 15.71 2.66
C ASP A 197 -11.20 14.71 1.61
N VAL A 198 -10.81 14.92 0.35
CA VAL A 198 -11.18 14.03 -0.76
C VAL A 198 -10.54 12.64 -0.67
N LEU A 199 -9.39 12.50 0.01
CA LEU A 199 -8.76 11.20 0.23
C LEU A 199 -9.70 10.26 0.99
N LEU A 200 -10.37 10.77 2.02
CA LEU A 200 -11.34 9.99 2.78
C LEU A 200 -12.49 9.49 1.89
N TRP A 201 -13.01 10.35 1.02
CA TRP A 201 -14.08 10.00 0.10
C TRP A 201 -13.64 9.07 -1.03
N PHE A 202 -12.39 9.16 -1.48
CA PHE A 202 -11.80 8.18 -2.38
C PHE A 202 -11.65 6.80 -1.72
N ASN A 203 -11.34 6.76 -0.43
CA ASN A 203 -11.34 5.49 0.31
C ASN A 203 -12.75 4.89 0.34
N TYR A 204 -13.79 5.68 0.67
CA TYR A 204 -15.17 5.21 0.68
C TYR A 204 -15.59 4.66 -0.69
N LEU A 205 -15.26 5.40 -1.77
CA LEU A 205 -15.51 4.95 -3.13
C LEU A 205 -14.84 3.61 -3.43
N ALA A 206 -13.54 3.51 -3.17
CA ALA A 206 -12.78 2.30 -3.51
C ALA A 206 -13.21 1.08 -2.66
N PHE A 207 -13.57 1.27 -1.38
CA PHE A 207 -14.16 0.22 -0.56
C PHE A 207 -15.51 -0.24 -1.12
N ASP A 208 -16.39 0.69 -1.49
CA ASP A 208 -17.73 0.36 -2.02
C ASP A 208 -17.63 -0.30 -3.40
N VAL A 209 -16.75 0.18 -4.30
CA VAL A 209 -16.48 -0.48 -5.61
C VAL A 209 -15.97 -1.90 -5.39
N LEU A 210 -14.96 -2.05 -4.56
CA LEU A 210 -14.32 -3.36 -4.40
C LEU A 210 -15.24 -4.37 -3.69
N SER A 211 -15.98 -3.96 -2.66
CA SER A 211 -16.91 -4.84 -1.97
C SER A 211 -18.06 -5.28 -2.88
N ASP A 212 -18.56 -4.39 -3.73
CA ASP A 212 -19.57 -4.72 -4.74
C ASP A 212 -19.04 -5.76 -5.75
N LEU A 213 -17.82 -5.56 -6.25
CA LEU A 213 -17.19 -6.47 -7.21
C LEU A 213 -16.82 -7.83 -6.61
N ALA A 214 -16.28 -7.84 -5.39
CA ALA A 214 -15.76 -9.06 -4.77
C ALA A 214 -16.86 -9.88 -4.09
N PHE A 215 -17.87 -9.22 -3.53
CA PHE A 215 -18.89 -9.86 -2.69
C PHE A 215 -20.31 -9.67 -3.21
N GLY A 216 -20.55 -8.80 -4.20
CA GLY A 216 -21.87 -8.51 -4.77
C GLY A 216 -22.74 -7.61 -3.88
N GLU A 217 -22.15 -7.01 -2.83
CA GLU A 217 -22.83 -6.08 -1.93
C GLU A 217 -21.85 -5.01 -1.45
N ARG A 218 -22.27 -3.74 -1.55
CA ARG A 218 -21.48 -2.60 -1.08
C ARG A 218 -21.49 -2.52 0.44
N ILE A 219 -20.34 -2.19 1.03
CA ILE A 219 -20.27 -1.84 2.47
C ILE A 219 -21.14 -0.60 2.75
N GLY A 220 -21.26 0.30 1.77
CA GLY A 220 -22.14 1.46 1.84
C GLY A 220 -21.52 2.68 2.52
N MET A 221 -20.18 2.80 2.51
CA MET A 221 -19.47 3.91 3.12
C MET A 221 -19.82 5.27 2.49
N LEU A 222 -19.98 5.33 1.17
CA LEU A 222 -20.41 6.53 0.46
C LEU A 222 -21.80 6.99 0.94
N LYS A 223 -22.74 6.05 1.05
CA LYS A 223 -24.12 6.35 1.49
C LYS A 223 -24.15 6.79 2.94
N GLN A 224 -23.38 6.18 3.80
CA GLN A 224 -23.31 6.51 5.23
C GLN A 224 -22.50 7.80 5.48
N GLY A 225 -21.56 8.14 4.58
CA GLY A 225 -20.57 9.21 4.80
C GLY A 225 -19.60 8.87 5.93
N SER A 226 -19.36 7.55 6.17
CA SER A 226 -18.60 7.04 7.29
C SER A 226 -18.02 5.67 6.95
N ASP A 227 -16.82 5.39 7.48
CA ASP A 227 -16.15 4.08 7.44
C ASP A 227 -16.35 3.28 8.74
N LEU A 228 -17.34 3.67 9.57
CA LEU A 228 -17.70 2.91 10.76
C LEU A 228 -18.33 1.57 10.37
N VAL A 229 -17.65 0.49 10.75
CA VAL A 229 -18.11 -0.88 10.55
C VAL A 229 -18.33 -1.55 11.89
N GLU A 230 -19.35 -2.38 11.98
CA GLU A 230 -19.61 -3.16 13.17
C GLU A 230 -18.67 -4.37 13.22
N ILE A 231 -17.91 -4.49 14.29
CA ILE A 231 -16.98 -5.59 14.54
C ILE A 231 -17.44 -6.37 15.78
N GLN A 232 -17.60 -7.68 15.63
CA GLN A 232 -17.95 -8.58 16.72
C GLN A 232 -16.83 -9.59 16.94
N ARG A 233 -16.04 -9.38 17.98
CA ARG A 233 -14.99 -10.33 18.37
C ARG A 233 -15.58 -11.43 19.25
N ALA A 234 -14.99 -12.62 19.17
CA ALA A 234 -15.43 -13.76 19.96
C ALA A 234 -15.41 -13.43 21.47
N GLY A 235 -16.56 -13.56 22.13
CA GLY A 235 -16.72 -13.30 23.58
C GLY A 235 -16.82 -11.82 23.96
N GLU A 236 -16.84 -10.90 23.00
CA GLU A 236 -17.01 -9.47 23.22
C GLU A 236 -18.36 -8.97 22.69
N SER A 237 -18.84 -7.83 23.23
CA SER A 237 -19.97 -7.12 22.63
C SER A 237 -19.56 -6.49 21.30
N SER A 238 -20.53 -6.35 20.38
CA SER A 238 -20.34 -5.64 19.11
C SER A 238 -19.86 -4.21 19.34
N VAL A 239 -18.83 -3.79 18.61
CA VAL A 239 -18.27 -2.44 18.64
C VAL A 239 -18.19 -1.86 17.23
N HIS A 240 -18.28 -0.54 17.12
CA HIS A 240 -18.09 0.14 15.85
C HIS A 240 -16.65 0.68 15.76
N GLU A 241 -15.95 0.32 14.70
CA GLU A 241 -14.57 0.74 14.44
C GLU A 241 -14.43 1.31 13.03
N ASN A 242 -13.47 2.23 12.84
CA ASN A 242 -13.18 2.81 11.54
C ASN A 242 -12.38 1.82 10.67
N ALA A 243 -12.93 1.37 9.56
CA ALA A 243 -12.30 0.38 8.67
C ALA A 243 -10.95 0.85 8.13
N ILE A 244 -10.84 2.14 7.75
CA ILE A 244 -9.59 2.72 7.24
C ILE A 244 -8.52 2.73 8.34
N ALA A 245 -8.88 3.05 9.58
CA ALA A 245 -7.95 3.02 10.70
C ALA A 245 -7.44 1.60 10.99
N LEU A 246 -8.32 0.59 10.88
CA LEU A 246 -7.90 -0.82 11.01
C LEU A 246 -6.88 -1.22 9.93
N VAL A 247 -7.07 -0.78 8.68
CA VAL A 247 -6.10 -1.02 7.60
C VAL A 247 -4.77 -0.37 7.94
N ASP A 248 -4.78 0.91 8.34
CA ASP A 248 -3.59 1.69 8.65
C ASP A 248 -2.75 1.08 9.78
N GLU A 249 -3.40 0.69 10.88
CA GLU A 249 -2.73 0.09 12.04
C GLU A 249 -2.12 -1.27 11.71
N ARG A 250 -2.87 -2.12 10.99
CA ARG A 250 -2.38 -3.42 10.56
C ARG A 250 -1.17 -3.29 9.64
N GLU A 251 -1.25 -2.43 8.62
CA GLU A 251 -0.16 -2.25 7.66
C GLU A 251 1.10 -1.66 8.29
N HIS A 252 0.93 -0.72 9.21
CA HIS A 252 2.04 -0.12 9.93
C HIS A 252 2.75 -1.17 10.80
N LEU A 253 2.00 -1.96 11.58
CA LEU A 253 2.58 -3.02 12.39
C LEU A 253 3.28 -4.08 11.51
N ALA A 254 2.62 -4.54 10.43
CA ALA A 254 3.18 -5.54 9.53
C ALA A 254 4.48 -5.06 8.86
N ALA A 255 4.56 -3.78 8.50
CA ALA A 255 5.74 -3.18 7.90
C ALA A 255 6.96 -3.16 8.83
N ILE A 256 6.74 -3.02 10.14
CA ILE A 256 7.80 -3.03 11.17
C ILE A 256 8.19 -4.47 11.51
N VAL A 257 7.19 -5.30 11.79
CA VAL A 257 7.39 -6.68 12.25
C VAL A 257 8.01 -7.54 11.16
N GLY A 258 7.61 -7.33 9.90
CA GLY A 258 8.17 -8.04 8.73
C GLY A 258 9.68 -7.83 8.53
N ILE A 259 10.24 -6.72 9.04
CA ILE A 259 11.70 -6.49 9.03
C ILE A 259 12.43 -7.48 9.97
N HIS A 260 11.73 -7.97 10.97
CA HIS A 260 12.24 -8.91 11.97
C HIS A 260 11.32 -10.13 12.11
N PRO A 261 11.41 -11.13 11.24
CA PRO A 261 10.51 -12.30 11.28
C PRO A 261 10.48 -13.02 12.65
N PHE A 262 11.57 -12.96 13.41
CA PHE A 262 11.62 -13.50 14.77
C PHE A 262 10.67 -12.76 15.74
N LEU A 263 10.57 -11.43 15.61
CA LEU A 263 9.66 -10.64 16.44
C LEU A 263 8.19 -10.92 16.11
N GLN A 264 7.88 -11.40 14.93
CA GLN A 264 6.51 -11.73 14.53
C GLN A 264 5.87 -12.77 15.46
N VAL A 265 6.61 -13.81 15.84
CA VAL A 265 6.11 -14.83 16.77
C VAL A 265 5.73 -14.20 18.11
N VAL A 266 6.60 -13.31 18.62
CA VAL A 266 6.36 -12.60 19.88
C VAL A 266 5.19 -11.63 19.77
N VAL A 267 5.18 -10.82 18.71
CA VAL A 267 4.13 -9.80 18.47
C VAL A 267 2.77 -10.44 18.29
N ASN A 268 2.68 -11.53 17.50
CA ASN A 268 1.42 -12.24 17.28
C ASN A 268 0.88 -12.90 18.57
N SER A 269 1.74 -13.14 19.57
CA SER A 269 1.33 -13.63 20.89
C SER A 269 0.79 -12.53 21.80
N LEU A 270 0.77 -11.27 21.37
CA LEU A 270 0.35 -10.11 22.14
C LEU A 270 -0.95 -9.49 21.58
N PRO A 271 -2.13 -10.09 21.89
CA PRO A 271 -3.40 -9.69 21.27
C PRO A 271 -3.83 -8.26 21.59
N PHE A 272 -3.26 -7.66 22.64
CA PHE A 272 -3.55 -6.28 23.06
C PHE A 272 -2.89 -5.21 22.18
N LEU A 273 -1.93 -5.56 21.33
CA LEU A 273 -1.35 -4.60 20.38
C LEU A 273 -2.39 -4.13 19.37
N SER A 274 -2.41 -2.83 19.10
CA SER A 274 -3.42 -2.21 18.23
C SER A 274 -3.47 -2.86 16.83
N GLY A 275 -2.32 -3.13 16.22
CA GLY A 275 -2.25 -3.78 14.92
C GLY A 275 -2.76 -5.23 14.92
N ASN A 276 -2.66 -5.98 16.02
CA ASN A 276 -3.25 -7.31 16.14
C ASN A 276 -4.77 -7.22 16.32
N LYS A 277 -5.26 -6.25 17.10
CA LYS A 277 -6.70 -5.93 17.18
C LYS A 277 -7.25 -5.51 15.83
N ALA A 278 -6.52 -4.67 15.11
CA ALA A 278 -6.87 -4.25 13.76
C ALA A 278 -6.96 -5.44 12.81
N THR A 279 -6.00 -6.37 12.87
CA THR A 279 -6.03 -7.61 12.07
C THR A 279 -7.28 -8.42 12.36
N SER A 280 -7.62 -8.66 13.62
CA SER A 280 -8.83 -9.40 13.99
C SER A 280 -10.13 -8.68 13.60
N GLY A 281 -10.14 -7.34 13.62
CA GLY A 281 -11.26 -6.53 13.12
C GLY A 281 -11.46 -6.67 11.61
N LEU A 282 -10.38 -6.65 10.84
CA LEU A 282 -10.43 -6.86 9.39
C LEU A 282 -10.81 -8.30 9.01
N GLU A 283 -10.37 -9.29 9.79
CA GLU A 283 -10.78 -10.68 9.62
C GLU A 283 -12.29 -10.83 9.81
N GLU A 284 -12.85 -10.20 10.82
CA GLU A 284 -14.29 -10.21 11.05
C GLU A 284 -15.06 -9.48 9.94
N LEU A 285 -14.56 -8.32 9.49
CA LEU A 285 -15.14 -7.61 8.36
C LEU A 285 -15.13 -8.48 7.09
N GLY A 286 -14.00 -9.09 6.75
CA GLY A 286 -13.88 -9.99 5.60
C GLY A 286 -14.80 -11.21 5.70
N ARG A 287 -14.92 -11.81 6.89
CA ARG A 287 -15.81 -12.93 7.15
C ARG A 287 -17.29 -12.55 6.96
N ARG A 288 -17.70 -11.37 7.46
CA ARG A 288 -19.07 -10.85 7.26
C ARG A 288 -19.41 -10.63 5.80
N GLN A 289 -18.49 -10.06 5.03
CA GLN A 289 -18.67 -9.85 3.59
C GLN A 289 -18.85 -11.19 2.85
N LEU A 290 -18.08 -12.21 3.20
CA LEU A 290 -18.21 -13.54 2.64
C LEU A 290 -19.57 -14.19 2.96
N ILE A 291 -20.08 -14.00 4.18
CA ILE A 291 -21.39 -14.52 4.60
C ILE A 291 -22.51 -13.82 3.82
N ALA A 292 -22.47 -12.50 3.72
CA ALA A 292 -23.45 -11.70 3.00
C ALA A 292 -23.52 -12.07 1.52
N ALA A 293 -22.36 -12.25 0.88
CA ALA A 293 -22.25 -12.51 -0.55
C ALA A 293 -22.92 -13.79 -1.03
N ARG A 294 -22.97 -14.85 -0.23
CA ARG A 294 -23.36 -16.19 -0.73
C ARG A 294 -24.26 -17.00 0.18
N GLY A 295 -24.73 -16.46 1.30
CA GLY A 295 -25.37 -17.29 2.32
C GLY A 295 -24.43 -18.43 2.76
N TYR A 296 -23.12 -18.20 2.70
CA TYR A 296 -22.11 -19.17 3.08
C TYR A 296 -22.39 -19.58 4.51
N ASP A 297 -22.83 -20.82 4.70
CA ASP A 297 -23.06 -21.33 6.04
C ASP A 297 -21.69 -21.48 6.71
N VAL A 298 -21.32 -20.48 7.53
CA VAL A 298 -20.06 -20.47 8.33
C VAL A 298 -20.01 -21.68 9.27
N ARG A 299 -21.14 -22.38 9.46
CA ARG A 299 -21.23 -23.67 10.12
C ARG A 299 -20.83 -24.85 9.23
N SER A 300 -20.38 -24.57 7.98
CA SER A 300 -19.77 -25.55 7.10
C SER A 300 -18.58 -26.26 7.79
N PRO A 301 -18.45 -27.58 7.66
CA PRO A 301 -17.48 -28.38 8.42
C PRO A 301 -16.00 -28.09 8.14
N ASN A 302 -15.67 -27.18 7.19
CA ASN A 302 -14.30 -26.88 6.81
C ASN A 302 -13.85 -25.49 7.29
N ALA A 303 -13.53 -25.39 8.59
CA ALA A 303 -13.00 -24.16 9.19
C ALA A 303 -11.72 -23.64 8.48
N ASP A 304 -10.93 -24.53 7.90
CA ASP A 304 -9.72 -24.20 7.16
C ASP A 304 -10.02 -23.45 5.86
N GLU A 305 -11.06 -23.82 5.14
CA GLU A 305 -11.51 -23.15 3.91
C GLU A 305 -12.04 -21.76 4.21
N VAL A 306 -12.85 -21.62 5.26
CA VAL A 306 -13.35 -20.31 5.72
C VAL A 306 -12.18 -19.39 6.10
N ALA A 307 -11.18 -19.93 6.79
CA ALA A 307 -9.99 -19.16 7.16
C ALA A 307 -9.21 -18.67 5.94
N GLU A 308 -9.05 -19.53 4.92
CA GLU A 308 -8.36 -19.17 3.67
C GLU A 308 -9.14 -18.11 2.88
N LEU A 309 -10.44 -18.29 2.70
CA LEU A 309 -11.29 -17.31 2.02
C LEU A 309 -11.32 -15.97 2.76
N THR A 310 -11.33 -15.98 4.10
CA THR A 310 -11.25 -14.76 4.91
C THR A 310 -9.91 -14.03 4.66
N ALA A 311 -8.80 -14.76 4.60
CA ALA A 311 -7.49 -14.17 4.30
C ALA A 311 -7.44 -13.52 2.90
N GLU A 312 -8.07 -14.15 1.90
CA GLU A 312 -8.19 -13.57 0.56
C GLU A 312 -9.12 -12.35 0.56
N ALA A 313 -10.27 -12.41 1.25
CA ALA A 313 -11.22 -11.30 1.34
C ALA A 313 -10.58 -10.05 1.99
N VAL A 314 -9.89 -10.22 3.12
CA VAL A 314 -9.13 -9.14 3.78
C VAL A 314 -8.07 -8.56 2.84
N THR A 315 -7.34 -9.44 2.14
CA THR A 315 -6.31 -9.00 1.18
C THR A 315 -6.91 -8.18 0.04
N LEU A 316 -8.03 -8.60 -0.52
CA LEU A 316 -8.71 -7.87 -1.59
C LEU A 316 -9.21 -6.51 -1.09
N LEU A 317 -9.90 -6.47 0.07
CA LEU A 317 -10.42 -5.24 0.65
C LEU A 317 -9.32 -4.19 0.86
N ILE A 318 -8.18 -4.59 1.41
CA ILE A 318 -7.06 -3.67 1.64
C ILE A 318 -6.39 -3.26 0.32
N ALA A 319 -6.06 -4.24 -0.52
CA ALA A 319 -5.26 -3.99 -1.71
C ALA A 319 -5.96 -3.09 -2.72
N GLY A 320 -7.28 -3.23 -2.89
CA GLY A 320 -8.03 -2.44 -3.88
C GLY A 320 -8.45 -1.07 -3.36
N SER A 321 -8.72 -0.94 -2.06
CA SER A 321 -9.21 0.33 -1.52
C SER A 321 -8.07 1.32 -1.26
N ASP A 322 -7.11 0.98 -0.43
CA ASP A 322 -6.08 1.94 0.04
C ASP A 322 -5.12 2.38 -1.08
N THR A 323 -4.76 1.48 -2.01
CA THR A 323 -3.83 1.84 -3.09
C THR A 323 -4.45 2.77 -4.12
N THR A 324 -5.68 2.50 -4.55
CA THR A 324 -6.36 3.25 -5.62
C THR A 324 -6.78 4.63 -5.11
N SER A 325 -7.33 4.72 -3.90
CA SER A 325 -7.71 5.99 -3.27
C SER A 325 -6.54 6.95 -3.10
N ASN A 326 -5.40 6.44 -2.59
CA ASN A 326 -4.18 7.24 -2.43
C ASN A 326 -3.64 7.72 -3.79
N SER A 327 -3.67 6.85 -4.80
CA SER A 327 -3.23 7.20 -6.16
C SER A 327 -4.12 8.28 -6.79
N MET A 328 -5.45 8.20 -6.61
CA MET A 328 -6.38 9.22 -7.08
C MET A 328 -6.15 10.57 -6.38
N ALA A 329 -6.01 10.58 -5.05
CA ALA A 329 -5.81 11.80 -4.28
C ALA A 329 -4.53 12.53 -4.68
N VAL A 330 -3.42 11.79 -4.78
CA VAL A 330 -2.13 12.36 -5.17
C VAL A 330 -2.15 12.86 -6.61
N THR A 331 -2.73 12.09 -7.53
CA THR A 331 -2.80 12.50 -8.94
C THR A 331 -3.66 13.75 -9.10
N LEU A 332 -4.82 13.81 -8.41
CA LEU A 332 -5.69 15.00 -8.43
C LEU A 332 -4.98 16.22 -7.85
N HIS A 333 -4.24 16.04 -6.76
CA HIS A 333 -3.44 17.10 -6.15
C HIS A 333 -2.37 17.63 -7.12
N PHE A 334 -1.61 16.73 -7.77
CA PHE A 334 -0.61 17.15 -8.76
C PHE A 334 -1.24 17.86 -9.97
N ILE A 335 -2.39 17.41 -10.45
CA ILE A 335 -3.12 18.10 -11.51
C ILE A 335 -3.50 19.51 -11.05
N ALA A 336 -4.10 19.65 -9.87
CA ALA A 336 -4.61 20.94 -9.36
C ALA A 336 -3.48 21.94 -9.02
N THR A 337 -2.30 21.46 -8.62
CA THR A 337 -1.13 22.28 -8.30
C THR A 337 -0.25 22.62 -9.51
N ASN A 338 -0.52 22.05 -10.69
CA ASN A 338 0.24 22.29 -11.91
C ASN A 338 -0.63 22.89 -13.03
N PRO A 339 -0.78 24.21 -13.10
CA PRO A 339 -1.69 24.90 -14.04
C PRO A 339 -1.45 24.53 -15.50
N ARG A 340 -0.22 24.30 -15.92
CA ARG A 340 0.15 23.88 -17.27
C ARG A 340 -0.49 22.52 -17.61
N VAL A 341 -0.34 21.54 -16.73
CA VAL A 341 -0.90 20.20 -16.91
C VAL A 341 -2.42 20.25 -16.84
N TYR A 342 -2.96 20.97 -15.86
CA TYR A 342 -4.40 21.16 -15.69
C TYR A 342 -5.06 21.72 -16.95
N THR A 343 -4.54 22.83 -17.49
CA THR A 343 -5.10 23.49 -18.69
C THR A 343 -5.07 22.58 -19.91
N LYS A 344 -3.93 21.91 -20.13
CA LYS A 344 -3.78 20.97 -21.26
C LYS A 344 -4.71 19.77 -21.14
N LEU A 345 -4.75 19.13 -19.96
CA LEU A 345 -5.61 17.98 -19.71
C LEU A 345 -7.08 18.35 -19.89
N MET A 346 -7.49 19.49 -19.36
CA MET A 346 -8.86 19.98 -19.51
C MET A 346 -9.27 20.22 -20.96
N GLY A 347 -8.41 20.83 -21.77
CA GLY A 347 -8.66 21.02 -23.19
C GLY A 347 -8.95 19.70 -23.91
N LEU A 348 -8.11 18.69 -23.64
CA LEU A 348 -8.25 17.36 -24.24
C LEU A 348 -9.49 16.60 -23.75
N LEU A 349 -9.83 16.72 -22.46
CA LEU A 349 -11.06 16.10 -21.92
C LEU A 349 -12.31 16.72 -22.48
N LEU A 350 -12.38 18.06 -22.60
CA LEU A 350 -13.51 18.76 -23.19
C LEU A 350 -13.68 18.45 -24.69
N GLU A 351 -12.59 18.32 -25.42
CA GLU A 351 -12.61 17.88 -26.81
C GLU A 351 -13.17 16.44 -26.92
N ALA A 352 -12.64 15.50 -26.13
CA ALA A 352 -13.07 14.11 -26.12
C ALA A 352 -14.52 13.90 -25.68
N SER A 353 -15.01 14.75 -24.76
CA SER A 353 -16.42 14.74 -24.29
C SER A 353 -17.37 15.52 -25.20
N SER A 354 -16.89 16.09 -26.32
CA SER A 354 -17.67 17.00 -27.18
C SER A 354 -18.27 18.18 -26.42
N GLY A 355 -17.52 18.70 -25.43
CA GLY A 355 -17.94 19.82 -24.58
C GLY A 355 -18.95 19.45 -23.47
N GLN A 356 -19.21 18.15 -23.26
CA GLN A 356 -20.09 17.70 -22.18
C GLN A 356 -19.36 17.66 -20.83
N ASN A 357 -20.11 17.80 -19.74
CA ASN A 357 -19.57 17.75 -18.37
C ASN A 357 -19.39 16.33 -17.82
N GLU A 358 -19.56 15.34 -18.68
CA GLU A 358 -19.39 13.93 -18.37
C GLU A 358 -18.94 13.14 -19.59
N MET A 359 -18.30 12.03 -19.37
CA MET A 359 -17.86 11.09 -20.42
C MET A 359 -17.83 9.67 -19.89
N SER A 360 -17.97 8.71 -20.80
CA SER A 360 -17.83 7.30 -20.46
C SER A 360 -16.37 6.92 -20.22
N TYR A 361 -16.15 5.78 -19.54
CA TYR A 361 -14.81 5.21 -19.41
C TYR A 361 -14.17 4.98 -20.80
N GLU A 362 -14.96 4.50 -21.77
CA GLU A 362 -14.48 4.22 -23.13
C GLU A 362 -13.92 5.48 -23.82
N GLN A 363 -14.58 6.62 -23.63
CA GLN A 363 -14.06 7.90 -24.12
C GLN A 363 -12.84 8.37 -23.34
N ALA A 364 -12.88 8.26 -22.01
CA ALA A 364 -11.81 8.75 -21.13
C ALA A 364 -10.50 7.97 -21.31
N LYS A 365 -10.58 6.63 -21.48
CA LYS A 365 -9.39 5.79 -21.71
C LYS A 365 -8.66 6.12 -23.00
N ASP A 366 -9.37 6.67 -23.99
CA ASP A 366 -8.80 7.05 -25.28
C ASP A 366 -8.19 8.47 -25.29
N VAL A 367 -8.07 9.10 -24.10
CA VAL A 367 -7.31 10.35 -23.90
C VAL A 367 -5.90 9.99 -23.41
N PRO A 368 -4.87 9.92 -24.28
CA PRO A 368 -3.53 9.43 -23.91
C PRO A 368 -2.87 10.30 -22.84
N TYR A 369 -3.18 11.60 -22.81
CA TYR A 369 -2.64 12.53 -21.83
C TYR A 369 -3.19 12.31 -20.42
N LEU A 370 -4.42 11.82 -20.28
CA LEU A 370 -4.98 11.43 -18.98
C LEU A 370 -4.23 10.22 -18.40
N GLN A 371 -4.00 9.19 -19.23
CA GLN A 371 -3.19 8.04 -18.81
C GLN A 371 -1.76 8.43 -18.46
N ALA A 372 -1.15 9.32 -19.25
CA ALA A 372 0.17 9.87 -19.00
C ALA A 372 0.22 10.62 -17.66
N THR A 373 -0.82 11.39 -17.36
CA THR A 373 -0.96 12.14 -16.11
C THR A 373 -1.08 11.21 -14.90
N ILE A 374 -1.86 10.14 -15.01
CA ILE A 374 -1.98 9.10 -13.98
C ILE A 374 -0.63 8.40 -13.76
N ASN A 375 0.05 7.99 -14.84
CA ASN A 375 1.36 7.34 -14.72
C ASN A 375 2.41 8.23 -14.05
N GLU A 376 2.36 9.52 -14.32
CA GLU A 376 3.28 10.49 -13.70
C GLU A 376 2.97 10.66 -12.21
N GLY A 377 1.70 10.70 -11.82
CA GLY A 377 1.30 10.67 -10.41
C GLY A 377 1.81 9.41 -9.70
N LEU A 378 1.62 8.25 -10.31
CA LEU A 378 2.10 6.96 -9.79
C LEU A 378 3.63 6.85 -9.72
N ARG A 379 4.36 7.52 -10.60
CA ARG A 379 5.82 7.60 -10.56
C ARG A 379 6.31 8.46 -9.41
N LEU A 380 5.80 9.69 -9.32
CA LEU A 380 6.20 10.65 -8.28
C LEU A 380 5.76 10.23 -6.89
N HIS A 381 4.63 9.55 -6.79
CA HIS A 381 4.12 9.05 -5.53
C HIS A 381 3.66 7.60 -5.68
N SER A 382 4.65 6.70 -5.78
CA SER A 382 4.30 5.27 -5.74
C SER A 382 3.73 4.91 -4.37
N THR A 383 2.52 4.35 -4.34
CA THR A 383 1.92 3.83 -3.10
C THR A 383 2.73 2.68 -2.50
N THR A 384 3.48 1.95 -3.33
CA THR A 384 4.48 0.97 -2.87
C THR A 384 5.87 1.57 -3.04
N ALA A 385 6.23 2.54 -2.21
CA ALA A 385 7.47 3.31 -2.32
C ALA A 385 8.72 2.50 -1.99
N ILE A 386 8.60 1.53 -1.10
CA ILE A 386 9.68 0.61 -0.72
C ILE A 386 9.90 -0.46 -1.78
N GLY A 387 11.08 -1.05 -1.76
CA GLY A 387 11.36 -2.22 -2.58
C GLY A 387 10.60 -3.45 -2.07
N LEU A 388 9.97 -4.18 -2.97
CA LEU A 388 9.31 -5.44 -2.67
C LEU A 388 10.35 -6.54 -2.41
N HIS A 389 10.39 -7.05 -1.20
CA HIS A 389 11.42 -7.99 -0.72
C HIS A 389 11.40 -9.32 -1.44
N ARG A 390 12.58 -9.80 -1.86
CA ARG A 390 12.80 -11.13 -2.45
C ARG A 390 14.00 -11.80 -1.79
N SER A 391 13.97 -13.11 -1.67
CA SER A 391 15.11 -13.92 -1.22
C SER A 391 15.84 -14.52 -2.41
N ALA A 392 17.16 -14.42 -2.41
CA ALA A 392 18.01 -15.10 -3.38
C ALA A 392 17.75 -16.61 -3.35
N PRO A 393 17.61 -17.27 -4.51
CA PRO A 393 17.26 -18.69 -4.60
C PRO A 393 18.41 -19.61 -4.17
N PRO A 394 18.16 -20.94 -4.00
CA PRO A 394 19.20 -21.93 -3.84
C PRO A 394 20.30 -21.80 -4.89
N GLY A 395 21.57 -21.83 -4.43
CA GLY A 395 22.74 -21.59 -5.26
C GLY A 395 23.06 -20.11 -5.51
N GLY A 396 22.30 -19.20 -4.90
CA GLY A 396 22.54 -17.75 -4.97
C GLY A 396 22.07 -17.07 -6.25
N LEU A 397 22.35 -15.79 -6.36
CA LEU A 397 21.91 -14.92 -7.45
C LEU A 397 23.05 -13.93 -7.82
N VAL A 398 23.27 -13.73 -9.12
CA VAL A 398 24.11 -12.64 -9.62
C VAL A 398 23.19 -11.49 -10.02
N CYS A 399 23.45 -10.28 -9.48
CA CYS A 399 22.71 -9.06 -9.80
C CYS A 399 23.69 -7.89 -9.90
N CYS A 400 23.65 -7.15 -11.01
CA CYS A 400 24.53 -6.03 -11.29
C CYS A 400 26.02 -6.34 -11.03
N GLY A 401 26.48 -7.51 -11.53
CA GLY A 401 27.87 -7.97 -11.39
C GLY A 401 28.28 -8.51 -10.01
N HIS A 402 27.38 -8.54 -9.03
CA HIS A 402 27.66 -9.04 -7.67
C HIS A 402 26.92 -10.35 -7.39
N PHE A 403 27.61 -11.29 -6.75
CA PHE A 403 27.02 -12.54 -6.30
C PHE A 403 26.42 -12.40 -4.91
N PHE A 404 25.16 -12.80 -4.77
CA PHE A 404 24.42 -12.84 -3.52
C PHE A 404 24.13 -14.30 -3.14
N PRO A 405 24.59 -14.77 -1.99
CA PRO A 405 24.30 -16.12 -1.52
C PRO A 405 22.81 -16.35 -1.32
N GLU A 406 22.44 -17.62 -1.31
CA GLU A 406 21.08 -18.07 -0.97
C GLU A 406 20.55 -17.41 0.29
N GLY A 407 19.26 -17.01 0.25
CA GLY A 407 18.58 -16.38 1.37
C GLY A 407 18.93 -14.90 1.59
N THR A 408 19.84 -14.31 0.80
CA THR A 408 20.04 -12.85 0.83
C THR A 408 18.77 -12.15 0.40
N GLU A 409 18.30 -11.19 1.18
CA GLU A 409 17.16 -10.35 0.80
C GLU A 409 17.59 -9.23 -0.14
N LEU A 410 16.85 -9.11 -1.24
CA LEU A 410 17.06 -8.12 -2.28
C LEU A 410 15.75 -7.39 -2.56
N SER A 411 15.86 -6.08 -2.82
CA SER A 411 14.71 -5.27 -3.23
C SER A 411 15.13 -4.12 -4.14
N VAL A 412 14.22 -3.66 -5.01
CA VAL A 412 14.42 -2.45 -5.81
C VAL A 412 13.48 -1.37 -5.30
N PRO A 413 13.99 -0.25 -4.74
CA PRO A 413 13.17 0.79 -4.13
C PRO A 413 12.44 1.60 -5.20
N ALA A 414 11.10 1.45 -5.27
CA ALA A 414 10.29 2.10 -6.30
C ALA A 414 10.38 3.62 -6.26
N TRP A 415 10.41 4.21 -5.05
CA TRP A 415 10.61 5.64 -4.90
C TRP A 415 11.93 6.11 -5.51
N THR A 416 13.03 5.42 -5.21
CA THR A 416 14.35 5.81 -5.71
C THR A 416 14.44 5.67 -7.23
N ILE A 417 13.90 4.59 -7.80
CA ILE A 417 13.81 4.45 -9.27
C ILE A 417 12.93 5.56 -9.87
N GLY A 418 11.82 5.90 -9.22
CA GLY A 418 10.92 6.97 -9.66
C GLY A 418 11.56 8.37 -9.61
N HIS A 419 12.62 8.57 -8.79
CA HIS A 419 13.34 9.83 -8.62
C HIS A 419 14.78 9.76 -9.12
N ASP A 420 15.08 8.84 -10.02
CA ASP A 420 16.39 8.69 -10.62
C ASP A 420 16.58 9.74 -11.74
N THR A 421 17.63 10.57 -11.62
CA THR A 421 17.92 11.66 -12.57
C THR A 421 18.41 11.15 -13.93
N GLU A 422 19.08 10.00 -13.98
CA GLU A 422 19.55 9.42 -15.24
C GLU A 422 18.39 8.85 -16.05
N LEU A 423 17.37 8.30 -15.37
CA LEU A 423 16.19 7.75 -16.02
C LEU A 423 15.18 8.82 -16.46
N TRP A 424 15.00 9.87 -15.65
CA TRP A 424 13.88 10.79 -15.79
C TRP A 424 14.29 12.23 -16.15
N GLY A 425 15.58 12.58 -16.06
CA GLY A 425 16.13 13.92 -16.31
C GLY A 425 15.77 14.91 -15.19
N ASP A 426 14.51 15.26 -15.10
CA ASP A 426 13.88 16.14 -14.12
C ASP A 426 12.91 15.36 -13.21
N PRO A 427 13.38 14.47 -12.31
CA PRO A 427 12.56 13.49 -11.64
C PRO A 427 11.50 14.08 -10.70
N ASP A 428 11.74 15.28 -10.15
CA ASP A 428 10.80 15.92 -9.21
C ASP A 428 9.73 16.76 -9.90
N VAL A 429 9.81 16.93 -11.23
CA VAL A 429 8.84 17.70 -12.00
C VAL A 429 7.69 16.82 -12.47
N PHE A 430 6.45 17.26 -12.18
CA PHE A 430 5.24 16.61 -12.70
C PHE A 430 5.08 16.89 -14.20
N ARG A 431 5.57 15.99 -15.04
CA ARG A 431 5.65 16.11 -16.50
C ARG A 431 5.03 14.90 -17.20
N PRO A 432 3.72 14.87 -17.43
CA PRO A 432 3.03 13.78 -18.11
C PRO A 432 3.56 13.48 -19.51
N GLU A 433 4.12 14.47 -20.20
CA GLU A 433 4.64 14.36 -21.55
C GLU A 433 5.67 13.26 -21.72
N ARG A 434 6.49 12.98 -20.68
CA ARG A 434 7.50 11.89 -20.72
C ARG A 434 6.93 10.52 -21.06
N TRP A 435 5.65 10.30 -20.77
CA TRP A 435 4.96 9.05 -21.06
C TRP A 435 4.47 8.93 -22.52
N LEU A 436 4.49 10.04 -23.25
CA LEU A 436 4.12 10.13 -24.67
C LEU A 436 5.32 10.15 -25.60
N GLU A 437 6.49 10.58 -25.08
CA GLU A 437 7.72 10.77 -25.84
C GLU A 437 8.49 9.48 -26.12
N GLY A 438 8.28 8.42 -25.31
CA GLY A 438 8.97 7.13 -25.51
C GLY A 438 8.31 5.96 -24.80
N LYS A 439 8.50 4.74 -25.37
CA LYS A 439 7.95 3.51 -24.78
C LYS A 439 8.77 3.02 -23.56
N GLU A 440 10.00 3.50 -23.39
CA GLU A 440 10.95 3.01 -22.40
C GLU A 440 10.55 3.38 -20.97
N SER A 441 9.88 4.51 -20.77
CA SER A 441 9.45 4.99 -19.45
C SER A 441 8.56 3.98 -18.70
N ARG A 442 7.71 3.25 -19.42
CA ARG A 442 6.76 2.28 -18.83
C ARG A 442 7.44 1.10 -18.14
N GLN A 443 8.63 0.70 -18.59
CA GLN A 443 9.36 -0.41 -17.97
C GLN A 443 9.88 -0.06 -16.57
N TYR A 444 10.03 1.23 -16.25
CA TYR A 444 10.52 1.73 -14.97
C TYR A 444 9.40 2.13 -14.00
N LEU A 445 8.14 2.08 -14.42
CA LEU A 445 7.00 2.27 -13.52
C LEU A 445 6.83 1.02 -12.64
N LEU A 446 7.07 1.18 -11.34
CA LEU A 446 7.02 0.10 -10.36
C LEU A 446 5.79 0.11 -9.47
N ALA A 447 4.86 1.06 -9.65
CA ALA A 447 3.66 1.19 -8.85
C ALA A 447 2.83 -0.11 -8.79
N PHE A 448 2.82 -0.90 -9.87
CA PHE A 448 2.13 -2.18 -9.96
C PHE A 448 3.05 -3.40 -9.81
N GLY A 449 4.31 -3.20 -9.41
CA GLY A 449 5.31 -4.25 -9.36
C GLY A 449 5.67 -4.82 -10.74
N LYS A 450 6.43 -5.92 -10.76
CA LYS A 450 6.89 -6.59 -11.99
C LYS A 450 6.84 -8.11 -11.85
N GLY A 451 6.82 -8.79 -12.99
CA GLY A 451 6.93 -10.25 -13.11
C GLY A 451 5.71 -11.01 -12.60
N PRO A 452 5.86 -12.28 -12.20
CA PRO A 452 4.75 -13.15 -11.82
C PRO A 452 3.92 -12.66 -10.62
N ARG A 453 4.51 -11.78 -9.81
CA ARG A 453 3.90 -11.19 -8.62
C ARG A 453 3.42 -9.75 -8.87
N ALA A 454 3.36 -9.30 -10.12
CA ALA A 454 2.79 -8.00 -10.48
C ALA A 454 1.32 -7.89 -10.05
N CYS A 455 0.86 -6.68 -9.81
CA CYS A 455 -0.49 -6.39 -9.35
C CYS A 455 -1.54 -7.01 -10.27
N ILE A 456 -2.43 -7.81 -9.70
CA ILE A 456 -3.53 -8.44 -10.45
C ILE A 456 -4.66 -7.44 -10.72
N GLY A 457 -4.85 -6.47 -9.82
CA GLY A 457 -5.87 -5.42 -9.91
C GLY A 457 -5.48 -4.22 -10.77
N GLN A 458 -4.35 -4.26 -11.49
CA GLN A 458 -3.85 -3.11 -12.26
C GLN A 458 -4.91 -2.54 -13.21
N ASN A 459 -5.61 -3.38 -13.97
CA ASN A 459 -6.62 -2.92 -14.92
C ASN A 459 -7.80 -2.26 -14.21
N LEU A 460 -8.27 -2.84 -13.09
CA LEU A 460 -9.33 -2.26 -12.26
C LEU A 460 -8.93 -0.88 -11.74
N ALA A 461 -7.73 -0.76 -11.19
CA ALA A 461 -7.22 0.52 -10.68
C ALA A 461 -7.17 1.60 -11.77
N TYR A 462 -6.78 1.26 -13.00
CA TYR A 462 -6.84 2.21 -14.13
C TYR A 462 -8.26 2.59 -14.51
N ILE A 463 -9.21 1.64 -14.52
CA ILE A 463 -10.62 1.94 -14.78
C ILE A 463 -11.14 2.95 -13.76
N GLU A 464 -10.90 2.73 -12.48
CA GLU A 464 -11.32 3.64 -11.41
C GLU A 464 -10.65 5.02 -11.53
N MET A 465 -9.32 5.07 -11.60
CA MET A 465 -8.58 6.33 -11.69
C MET A 465 -8.98 7.16 -12.92
N ILE A 466 -9.10 6.54 -14.08
CA ILE A 466 -9.49 7.21 -15.33
C ILE A 466 -10.91 7.77 -15.21
N SER A 467 -11.87 6.94 -14.78
CA SER A 467 -13.28 7.33 -14.68
C SER A 467 -13.50 8.43 -13.65
N VAL A 468 -12.92 8.29 -12.47
CA VAL A 468 -13.10 9.22 -11.35
C VAL A 468 -12.44 10.57 -11.64
N LEU A 469 -11.19 10.56 -12.11
CA LEU A 469 -10.46 11.82 -12.39
C LEU A 469 -11.10 12.58 -13.57
N ALA A 470 -11.52 11.87 -14.64
CA ALA A 470 -12.23 12.50 -15.74
C ALA A 470 -13.56 13.13 -15.27
N THR A 471 -14.34 12.41 -14.45
CA THR A 471 -15.61 12.90 -13.89
C THR A 471 -15.41 14.15 -13.04
N ILE A 472 -14.44 14.13 -12.12
CA ILE A 472 -14.16 15.29 -11.26
C ILE A 472 -13.74 16.50 -12.10
N LEU A 473 -12.79 16.31 -13.01
CA LEU A 473 -12.23 17.39 -13.81
C LEU A 473 -13.26 18.02 -14.76
N LEU A 474 -14.15 17.24 -15.37
CA LEU A 474 -15.19 17.75 -16.25
C LEU A 474 -16.28 18.50 -15.49
N ARG A 475 -16.68 18.04 -14.30
CA ARG A 475 -17.80 18.61 -13.54
C ARG A 475 -17.41 19.79 -12.65
N TYR A 476 -16.17 19.79 -12.14
CA TYR A 476 -15.76 20.74 -11.11
C TYR A 476 -14.45 21.45 -11.44
N LYS A 477 -14.33 22.68 -10.95
CA LYS A 477 -13.03 23.32 -10.72
C LYS A 477 -12.55 22.87 -9.35
N VAL A 478 -11.31 22.45 -9.28
CA VAL A 478 -10.68 21.93 -8.06
C VAL A 478 -9.69 22.96 -7.53
N GLU A 479 -9.86 23.35 -6.29
CA GLU A 479 -8.93 24.18 -5.53
C GLU A 479 -8.36 23.35 -4.38
N VAL A 480 -7.03 23.30 -4.26
CA VAL A 480 -6.36 22.59 -3.15
C VAL A 480 -6.04 23.54 -2.02
N ARG A 481 -6.15 23.08 -0.78
CA ARG A 481 -5.87 23.89 0.41
C ARG A 481 -4.37 24.12 0.62
N SER A 482 -3.52 23.15 0.22
CA SER A 482 -2.07 23.18 0.38
C SER A 482 -1.39 22.84 -0.93
N GLN A 483 -0.27 23.49 -1.21
CA GLN A 483 0.60 23.16 -2.36
C GLN A 483 1.43 21.89 -2.13
N GLU A 484 1.62 21.49 -0.88
CA GLU A 484 2.39 20.30 -0.50
C GLU A 484 1.49 19.28 0.19
N LEU A 485 1.63 18.00 -0.18
CA LEU A 485 1.05 16.88 0.52
C LEU A 485 1.98 16.38 1.61
N GLN A 486 1.47 16.33 2.84
CA GLN A 486 2.14 15.62 3.93
C GLN A 486 1.90 14.12 3.76
N THR A 487 2.97 13.32 3.83
CA THR A 487 2.89 11.88 3.56
C THR A 487 3.46 11.06 4.71
N THR A 488 2.98 9.85 4.84
CA THR A 488 3.47 8.82 5.78
C THR A 488 3.63 7.48 5.05
N GLU A 489 4.32 6.55 5.70
CA GLU A 489 4.52 5.20 5.17
C GLU A 489 4.32 4.16 6.28
N GLY A 490 3.33 3.30 6.09
CA GLY A 490 3.27 1.99 6.74
C GLY A 490 3.91 0.95 5.82
N PHE A 491 3.14 0.00 5.34
CA PHE A 491 3.49 -0.76 4.14
C PHE A 491 3.23 0.08 2.90
N MET A 492 2.08 0.75 2.84
CA MET A 492 1.77 1.72 1.79
C MET A 492 2.31 3.12 2.14
N HIS A 493 2.77 3.82 1.11
CA HIS A 493 3.10 5.25 1.15
C HIS A 493 1.87 6.04 0.72
N LYS A 494 1.42 6.95 1.55
CA LYS A 494 0.17 7.67 1.36
C LYS A 494 0.18 9.08 1.91
N PRO A 495 -0.65 10.00 1.37
CA PRO A 495 -0.88 11.29 2.00
C PRO A 495 -1.63 11.11 3.33
N LEU A 496 -1.42 12.04 4.25
CA LEU A 496 -2.16 12.10 5.52
C LEU A 496 -3.59 12.57 5.28
N ASP A 497 -3.76 13.55 4.38
CA ASP A 497 -5.02 14.11 3.93
C ASP A 497 -4.87 14.74 2.53
N CYS A 498 -5.98 15.03 1.87
CA CYS A 498 -6.01 15.79 0.63
C CYS A 498 -7.22 16.73 0.62
N TRP A 499 -7.04 17.94 1.19
CA TRP A 499 -8.11 18.92 1.32
C TRP A 499 -8.32 19.70 0.03
N ILE A 500 -9.52 19.57 -0.52
CA ILE A 500 -9.94 20.29 -1.72
C ILE A 500 -11.25 21.04 -1.49
N LYS A 501 -11.47 22.05 -2.32
CA LYS A 501 -12.74 22.75 -2.47
C LYS A 501 -13.19 22.65 -3.92
N LEU A 502 -14.47 22.42 -4.12
CA LEU A 502 -15.07 22.27 -5.45
C LEU A 502 -15.99 23.46 -5.76
N SER A 503 -16.01 23.86 -7.03
CA SER A 503 -17.04 24.73 -7.61
C SER A 503 -17.48 24.17 -8.96
N ARG A 504 -18.76 24.35 -9.31
CA ARG A 504 -19.28 23.90 -10.62
C ARG A 504 -18.56 24.60 -11.77
N ARG A 505 -18.43 23.90 -12.87
CA ARG A 505 -17.98 24.50 -14.15
C ARG A 505 -19.12 25.17 -14.88
#